data_8cacc4f187c2d6d2a4c296528d3a0482
#
_entry.id   8cacc4f187c2d6d2a4c296528d3a0482
#
_cell.length_a   1.000
_cell.length_b   1.000
_cell.length_c   1.000
_cell.angle_alpha   90.00
_cell.angle_beta   90.00
_cell.angle_gamma   90.00
#
_symmetry.space_group_name_H-M   'P 1'
#
loop_
_entity.id
_entity.type
_entity.pdbx_description
1 polymer ?
#
loop_
_entity_poly.entity_id
_entity_poly.type
_entity_poly.pdbx_seq_one_letter_code
_entity_poly.pdbx_strand_id
1 'polypeptide(L)'
;MYRRYSQMGDGSMPLSQVNRNRIKNIIILLLLAALVALLVISLPLIKGREGSRAIFIQQIQKECDDANKDTSTLSRTAGADSAAILSRVRSNVHTMRMLNTVSGSTGNGQLIEDERLLTLQNMVDQYLQYLTTGMDTGGYTTNLQVALAELQEIVNNLN
;
A
#
# COMPACT_ATOMS: atom_id res chain seq x y z
N MET A 1 -50.64 79.17 8.82
CA MET A 1 -50.70 78.16 7.75
C MET A 1 -49.45 77.24 7.88
N TYR A 2 -49.55 76.08 8.58
CA TYR A 2 -48.44 75.14 8.76
C TYR A 2 -48.75 73.89 7.92
N ARG A 3 -47.93 73.63 6.86
CA ARG A 3 -47.97 72.41 6.10
C ARG A 3 -47.07 71.40 6.83
N ARG A 4 -47.66 70.32 7.37
CA ARG A 4 -46.93 69.12 7.83
C ARG A 4 -46.56 68.29 6.62
N TYR A 5 -45.28 68.16 6.38
CA TYR A 5 -44.78 67.12 5.49
C TYR A 5 -44.69 65.81 6.29
N SER A 6 -45.56 64.86 5.97
CA SER A 6 -45.40 63.48 6.41
C SER A 6 -44.35 62.80 5.55
N GLN A 7 -43.20 62.60 6.12
CA GLN A 7 -42.21 61.69 5.52
C GLN A 7 -42.74 60.26 5.70
N MET A 8 -43.29 59.68 4.65
CA MET A 8 -43.49 58.27 4.50
C MET A 8 -42.11 57.68 4.21
N GLY A 9 -41.48 57.05 5.22
CA GLY A 9 -40.30 56.22 5.04
C GLY A 9 -40.70 54.95 4.32
N ASP A 10 -40.46 54.93 3.01
CA ASP A 10 -40.62 53.73 2.18
C ASP A 10 -39.44 52.77 2.48
N GLY A 11 -39.70 51.85 3.42
CA GLY A 11 -38.75 50.81 3.83
C GLY A 11 -38.68 49.64 2.84
N SER A 12 -38.78 49.95 1.54
CA SER A 12 -38.56 48.94 0.52
C SER A 12 -37.06 48.69 0.33
N MET A 13 -36.55 47.61 0.91
CA MET A 13 -35.19 47.11 0.59
C MET A 13 -35.09 46.94 -0.92
N PRO A 14 -34.04 47.46 -1.58
CA PRO A 14 -33.90 47.34 -3.02
C PRO A 14 -33.85 45.84 -3.42
N LEU A 15 -34.77 45.48 -4.31
CA LEU A 15 -34.94 44.11 -4.86
C LEU A 15 -33.61 43.45 -5.31
N SER A 16 -32.59 44.26 -5.63
CA SER A 16 -31.24 43.84 -5.99
C SER A 16 -30.48 43.19 -4.81
N GLN A 17 -30.68 43.66 -3.57
CA GLN A 17 -30.02 43.08 -2.39
C GLN A 17 -30.63 41.73 -1.96
N VAL A 18 -31.93 41.60 -2.07
CA VAL A 18 -32.63 40.33 -1.77
C VAL A 18 -32.24 39.24 -2.76
N ASN A 19 -32.12 39.58 -4.03
CA ASN A 19 -31.66 38.63 -5.06
C ASN A 19 -30.19 38.23 -4.87
N ARG A 20 -29.33 39.16 -4.49
CA ARG A 20 -27.89 38.91 -4.25
C ARG A 20 -27.67 37.98 -3.06
N ASN A 21 -28.45 38.09 -2.00
CA ASN A 21 -28.37 37.22 -0.86
C ASN A 21 -28.94 35.80 -1.15
N ARG A 22 -29.98 35.70 -1.95
CA ARG A 22 -30.53 34.42 -2.41
C ARG A 22 -29.50 33.67 -3.28
N ILE A 23 -28.84 34.35 -4.20
CA ILE A 23 -27.81 33.78 -5.06
C ILE A 23 -26.60 33.29 -4.22
N LYS A 24 -26.16 34.09 -3.24
CA LYS A 24 -25.09 33.68 -2.33
C LYS A 24 -25.45 32.43 -1.54
N ASN A 25 -26.67 32.36 -0.99
CA ASN A 25 -27.13 31.19 -0.24
C ASN A 25 -27.24 29.93 -1.13
N ILE A 26 -27.67 30.07 -2.38
CA ILE A 26 -27.72 28.96 -3.35
C ILE A 26 -26.29 28.45 -3.67
N ILE A 27 -25.34 29.36 -3.88
CA ILE A 27 -23.94 29.00 -4.12
C ILE A 27 -23.32 28.27 -2.91
N ILE A 28 -23.58 28.77 -1.70
CA ILE A 28 -23.10 28.12 -0.46
C ILE A 28 -23.69 26.72 -0.32
N LEU A 29 -24.98 26.55 -0.60
CA LEU A 29 -25.68 25.27 -0.52
C LEU A 29 -25.16 24.28 -1.58
N LEU A 30 -24.88 24.75 -2.79
CA LEU A 30 -24.22 23.93 -3.84
C LEU A 30 -22.81 23.50 -3.48
N LEU A 31 -22.00 24.41 -2.91
CA LEU A 31 -20.66 24.09 -2.44
C LEU A 31 -20.69 23.08 -1.30
N LEU A 32 -21.62 23.22 -0.38
CA LEU A 32 -21.79 22.30 0.75
C LEU A 32 -22.25 20.91 0.27
N ALA A 33 -23.17 20.85 -0.69
CA ALA A 33 -23.59 19.60 -1.32
C ALA A 33 -22.44 18.92 -2.09
N ALA A 34 -21.64 19.69 -2.83
CA ALA A 34 -20.45 19.19 -3.51
C ALA A 34 -19.39 18.64 -2.53
N LEU A 35 -19.17 19.33 -1.40
CA LEU A 35 -18.25 18.88 -0.35
C LEU A 35 -18.72 17.59 0.32
N VAL A 36 -20.02 17.47 0.60
CA VAL A 36 -20.60 16.23 1.14
C VAL A 36 -20.49 15.08 0.14
N ALA A 37 -20.76 15.34 -1.15
CA ALA A 37 -20.60 14.34 -2.20
C ALA A 37 -19.14 13.86 -2.31
N LEU A 38 -18.17 14.77 -2.26
CA LEU A 38 -16.75 14.44 -2.24
C LEU A 38 -16.37 13.59 -1.02
N LEU A 39 -16.88 13.92 0.17
CA LEU A 39 -16.65 13.13 1.39
C LEU A 39 -17.24 11.71 1.26
N VAL A 40 -18.47 11.58 0.77
CA VAL A 40 -19.14 10.27 0.59
C VAL A 40 -18.40 9.39 -0.41
N ILE A 41 -17.83 9.96 -1.47
CA ILE A 41 -17.05 9.23 -2.48
C ILE A 41 -15.66 8.85 -1.94
N SER A 42 -15.02 9.71 -1.13
CA SER A 42 -13.67 9.48 -0.63
C SER A 42 -13.62 8.48 0.53
N LEU A 43 -14.64 8.41 1.38
CA LEU A 43 -14.68 7.50 2.53
C LEU A 43 -14.55 6.00 2.17
N PRO A 44 -15.26 5.45 1.17
CA PRO A 44 -15.08 4.04 0.79
C PRO A 44 -13.73 3.77 0.12
N LEU A 45 -13.13 4.75 -0.56
CA LEU A 45 -11.79 4.63 -1.13
C LEU A 45 -10.71 4.52 -0.04
N ILE A 46 -10.84 5.26 1.06
CA ILE A 46 -9.91 5.21 2.20
C ILE A 46 -10.06 3.89 2.96
N LYS A 47 -11.30 3.46 3.27
CA LYS A 47 -11.55 2.17 3.94
C LYS A 47 -11.17 0.95 3.08
N GLY A 48 -11.33 1.03 1.77
CA GLY A 48 -10.90 -0.02 0.85
C GLY A 48 -9.38 -0.17 0.80
N ARG A 49 -8.62 0.91 0.98
CA ARG A 49 -7.16 0.89 1.03
C ARG A 49 -6.61 0.19 2.27
N GLU A 50 -7.16 0.46 3.44
CA GLU A 50 -6.72 -0.21 4.68
C GLU A 50 -6.94 -1.72 4.62
N GLY A 51 -8.09 -2.16 4.13
CA GLY A 51 -8.37 -3.58 3.91
C GLY A 51 -7.44 -4.23 2.90
N SER A 52 -7.12 -3.56 1.80
CA SER A 52 -6.20 -4.05 0.78
C SER A 52 -4.76 -4.14 1.30
N ARG A 53 -4.30 -3.14 2.05
CA ARG A 53 -2.96 -3.15 2.67
C ARG A 53 -2.78 -4.34 3.61
N ALA A 54 -3.77 -4.61 4.48
CA ALA A 54 -3.72 -5.75 5.40
C ALA A 54 -3.63 -7.09 4.66
N ILE A 55 -4.34 -7.25 3.54
CA ILE A 55 -4.27 -8.45 2.71
C ILE A 55 -2.86 -8.63 2.13
N PHE A 56 -2.24 -7.56 1.60
CA PHE A 56 -0.87 -7.63 1.08
C PHE A 56 0.13 -8.00 2.18
N ILE A 57 0.02 -7.40 3.37
CA ILE A 57 0.87 -7.72 4.52
C ILE A 57 0.74 -9.21 4.88
N GLN A 58 -0.49 -9.70 5.04
CA GLN A 58 -0.74 -11.10 5.40
C GLN A 58 -0.18 -12.07 4.36
N GLN A 59 -0.33 -11.76 3.07
CA GLN A 59 0.20 -12.61 2.02
C GLN A 59 1.74 -12.58 1.98
N ILE A 60 2.36 -11.41 2.16
CA ILE A 60 3.82 -11.29 2.24
C ILE A 60 4.36 -12.05 3.46
N GLN A 61 3.68 -11.98 4.61
CA GLN A 61 4.03 -12.76 5.81
C GLN A 61 4.03 -14.26 5.50
N LYS A 62 2.97 -14.74 4.88
CA LYS A 62 2.87 -16.16 4.49
C LYS A 62 3.98 -16.60 3.54
N GLU A 63 4.27 -15.82 2.48
CA GLU A 63 5.34 -16.15 1.54
C GLU A 63 6.73 -16.15 2.20
N CYS A 64 6.93 -15.23 3.16
CA CYS A 64 8.17 -15.17 3.94
C CYS A 64 8.31 -16.39 4.87
N ASP A 65 7.26 -16.80 5.57
CA ASP A 65 7.22 -17.99 6.41
C ASP A 65 7.49 -19.25 5.59
N ASP A 66 6.87 -19.39 4.42
CA ASP A 66 7.07 -20.51 3.51
C ASP A 66 8.53 -20.56 2.99
N ALA A 67 9.11 -19.41 2.63
CA ALA A 67 10.51 -19.31 2.22
C ALA A 67 11.47 -19.69 3.35
N ASN A 68 11.23 -19.23 4.58
CA ASN A 68 12.02 -19.61 5.76
C ASN A 68 11.95 -21.11 6.05
N LYS A 69 10.75 -21.69 6.00
CA LYS A 69 10.54 -23.12 6.20
C LYS A 69 11.28 -23.94 5.15
N ASP A 70 11.14 -23.59 3.87
CA ASP A 70 11.85 -24.28 2.78
C ASP A 70 13.36 -24.16 2.93
N THR A 71 13.88 -22.98 3.23
CA THR A 71 15.31 -22.75 3.43
C THR A 71 15.87 -23.53 4.62
N SER A 72 15.09 -23.70 5.69
CA SER A 72 15.52 -24.50 6.85
C SER A 72 15.75 -25.98 6.51
N THR A 73 15.16 -26.47 5.44
CA THR A 73 15.34 -27.87 4.99
C THR A 73 16.59 -28.06 4.13
N LEU A 74 17.16 -26.98 3.53
CA LEU A 74 18.32 -27.05 2.64
C LEU A 74 19.57 -27.67 3.31
N SER A 75 19.80 -27.40 4.59
CA SER A 75 20.94 -27.90 5.32
C SER A 75 20.92 -29.42 5.51
N ARG A 76 19.77 -30.06 5.30
CA ARG A 76 19.56 -31.51 5.47
C ARG A 76 19.36 -32.25 4.15
N THR A 77 19.33 -31.51 3.03
CA THR A 77 18.99 -32.02 1.72
C THR A 77 20.15 -31.83 0.77
N ALA A 78 20.51 -32.82 -0.02
CA ALA A 78 21.59 -32.74 -0.98
C ALA A 78 21.10 -32.92 -2.42
N GLY A 79 21.82 -32.29 -3.36
CA GLY A 79 21.64 -32.52 -4.79
C GLY A 79 20.37 -31.95 -5.42
N ALA A 80 19.68 -32.76 -6.22
CA ALA A 80 18.52 -32.33 -7.00
C ALA A 80 17.34 -31.78 -6.16
N ASP A 81 17.16 -32.29 -4.95
CA ASP A 81 16.11 -31.82 -4.04
C ASP A 81 16.39 -30.40 -3.55
N SER A 82 17.66 -30.03 -3.34
CA SER A 82 18.05 -28.67 -3.00
C SER A 82 17.70 -27.67 -4.09
N ALA A 83 17.84 -28.03 -5.37
CA ALA A 83 17.44 -27.18 -6.50
C ALA A 83 15.92 -26.97 -6.53
N ALA A 84 15.14 -28.01 -6.24
CA ALA A 84 13.68 -27.89 -6.17
C ALA A 84 13.23 -27.01 -5.00
N ILE A 85 13.88 -27.12 -3.82
CA ILE A 85 13.63 -26.26 -2.67
C ILE A 85 13.96 -24.80 -3.00
N LEU A 86 15.16 -24.54 -3.55
CA LEU A 86 15.56 -23.18 -3.94
C LEU A 86 14.65 -22.57 -4.99
N SER A 87 14.12 -23.38 -5.92
CA SER A 87 13.13 -22.91 -6.90
C SER A 87 11.83 -22.46 -6.22
N ARG A 88 11.37 -23.12 -5.15
CA ARG A 88 10.22 -22.65 -4.36
C ARG A 88 10.55 -21.38 -3.60
N VAL A 89 11.70 -21.31 -2.92
CA VAL A 89 12.14 -20.09 -2.24
C VAL A 89 12.21 -18.92 -3.22
N ARG A 90 12.74 -19.13 -4.43
CA ARG A 90 12.75 -18.15 -5.52
C ARG A 90 11.34 -17.66 -5.87
N SER A 91 10.41 -18.58 -6.00
CA SER A 91 8.99 -18.26 -6.29
C SER A 91 8.37 -17.42 -5.19
N ASN A 92 8.60 -17.78 -3.91
CA ASN A 92 8.06 -17.03 -2.78
C ASN A 92 8.65 -15.60 -2.73
N VAL A 93 9.96 -15.46 -2.92
CA VAL A 93 10.63 -14.14 -3.00
C VAL A 93 10.10 -13.30 -4.16
N HIS A 94 9.90 -13.90 -5.32
CA HIS A 94 9.30 -13.23 -6.48
C HIS A 94 7.86 -12.78 -6.18
N THR A 95 7.06 -13.62 -5.55
CA THR A 95 5.69 -13.29 -5.14
C THR A 95 5.67 -12.12 -4.16
N MET A 96 6.53 -12.12 -3.13
CA MET A 96 6.67 -10.99 -2.20
C MET A 96 7.00 -9.70 -2.94
N ARG A 97 7.91 -9.74 -3.89
CA ARG A 97 8.30 -8.57 -4.69
C ARG A 97 7.15 -8.06 -5.56
N MET A 98 6.39 -8.95 -6.20
CA MET A 98 5.21 -8.59 -6.98
C MET A 98 4.13 -7.94 -6.10
N LEU A 99 3.85 -8.51 -4.93
CA LEU A 99 2.89 -7.96 -3.97
C LEU A 99 3.32 -6.58 -3.48
N ASN A 100 4.60 -6.39 -3.19
CA ASN A 100 5.18 -5.11 -2.79
C ASN A 100 5.01 -4.04 -3.89
N THR A 101 5.28 -4.41 -5.14
CA THR A 101 5.10 -3.52 -6.31
C THR A 101 3.63 -3.16 -6.51
N VAL A 102 2.72 -4.13 -6.41
CA VAL A 102 1.27 -3.90 -6.55
C VAL A 102 0.77 -3.02 -5.41
N SER A 103 1.20 -3.26 -4.17
CA SER A 103 0.87 -2.41 -3.02
C SER A 103 1.27 -0.95 -3.27
N GLY A 104 2.50 -0.72 -3.74
CA GLY A 104 2.98 0.62 -4.11
C GLY A 104 2.15 1.27 -5.22
N SER A 105 1.84 0.53 -6.28
CA SER A 105 1.09 1.04 -7.44
C SER A 105 -0.39 1.31 -7.14
N THR A 106 -0.98 0.60 -6.19
CA THR A 106 -2.38 0.79 -5.77
C THR A 106 -2.56 1.86 -4.69
N GLY A 107 -1.48 2.57 -4.34
CA GLY A 107 -1.50 3.67 -3.38
C GLY A 107 -1.51 3.23 -1.90
N ASN A 108 -1.28 1.95 -1.62
CA ASN A 108 -1.12 1.43 -0.25
C ASN A 108 0.30 1.67 0.31
N GLY A 109 1.19 2.22 -0.51
CA GLY A 109 2.59 2.40 -0.18
C GLY A 109 3.42 1.13 -0.35
N GLN A 110 4.72 1.32 -0.45
CA GLN A 110 5.68 0.22 -0.46
C GLN A 110 5.79 -0.36 0.96
N LEU A 111 5.70 -1.68 1.09
CA LEU A 111 5.69 -2.37 2.38
C LEU A 111 7.11 -2.73 2.82
N ILE A 112 7.96 -3.09 1.87
CA ILE A 112 9.36 -3.48 2.06
C ILE A 112 10.21 -2.71 1.06
N GLU A 113 11.43 -2.35 1.41
CA GLU A 113 12.39 -1.76 0.47
C GLU A 113 12.65 -2.72 -0.69
N ASP A 114 12.42 -2.27 -1.93
CA ASP A 114 12.58 -3.14 -3.13
C ASP A 114 14.00 -3.66 -3.29
N GLU A 115 14.99 -2.90 -2.86
CA GLU A 115 16.40 -3.27 -2.88
C GLU A 115 16.68 -4.53 -2.01
N ARG A 116 16.00 -4.67 -0.86
CA ARG A 116 16.13 -5.85 0.01
C ARG A 116 15.59 -7.11 -0.68
N LEU A 117 14.41 -7.00 -1.29
CA LEU A 117 13.79 -8.11 -2.01
C LEU A 117 14.60 -8.47 -3.27
N LEU A 118 15.17 -7.48 -3.95
CA LEU A 118 16.05 -7.70 -5.10
C LEU A 118 17.35 -8.40 -4.68
N THR A 119 17.97 -7.96 -3.59
CA THR A 119 19.17 -8.57 -3.03
C THR A 119 18.90 -10.03 -2.65
N LEU A 120 17.80 -10.31 -1.98
CA LEU A 120 17.40 -11.67 -1.62
C LEU A 120 17.16 -12.54 -2.86
N GLN A 121 16.50 -12.00 -3.89
CA GLN A 121 16.29 -12.71 -5.15
C GLN A 121 17.63 -13.05 -5.83
N ASN A 122 18.56 -12.10 -5.87
CA ASN A 122 19.88 -12.32 -6.44
C ASN A 122 20.68 -13.38 -5.66
N MET A 123 20.57 -13.41 -4.33
CA MET A 123 21.21 -14.46 -3.50
C MET A 123 20.67 -15.85 -3.85
N VAL A 124 19.36 -16.00 -4.00
CA VAL A 124 18.72 -17.28 -4.40
C VAL A 124 19.16 -17.68 -5.80
N ASP A 125 19.18 -16.75 -6.75
CA ASP A 125 19.60 -17.00 -8.13
C ASP A 125 21.07 -17.43 -8.21
N GLN A 126 21.94 -16.77 -7.49
CA GLN A 126 23.37 -17.15 -7.40
C GLN A 126 23.55 -18.53 -6.77
N TYR A 127 22.81 -18.83 -5.71
CA TYR A 127 22.87 -20.13 -5.07
C TYR A 127 22.41 -21.25 -6.04
N LEU A 128 21.30 -21.05 -6.74
CA LEU A 128 20.83 -21.96 -7.79
C LEU A 128 21.87 -22.16 -8.89
N GLN A 129 22.49 -21.08 -9.35
CA GLN A 129 23.54 -21.14 -10.38
C GLN A 129 24.73 -21.96 -9.89
N TYR A 130 25.23 -21.75 -8.68
CA TYR A 130 26.39 -22.47 -8.14
C TYR A 130 26.07 -23.95 -7.90
N LEU A 131 24.86 -24.25 -7.41
CA LEU A 131 24.39 -25.61 -7.24
C LEU A 131 24.34 -26.37 -8.59
N THR A 132 23.85 -25.71 -9.65
CA THR A 132 23.71 -26.33 -10.98
C THR A 132 25.04 -26.47 -11.73
N THR A 133 26.01 -25.60 -11.41
CA THR A 133 27.38 -25.67 -12.01
C THR A 133 28.35 -26.49 -11.20
N GLY A 134 27.94 -27.07 -10.05
CA GLY A 134 28.78 -27.86 -9.19
C GLY A 134 29.84 -27.04 -8.44
N MET A 135 29.64 -25.73 -8.30
CA MET A 135 30.53 -24.89 -7.50
C MET A 135 30.24 -25.04 -6.00
N ASP A 136 31.21 -24.63 -5.16
CA ASP A 136 31.05 -24.67 -3.72
C ASP A 136 29.90 -23.75 -3.26
N THR A 137 28.97 -24.31 -2.50
CA THR A 137 27.79 -23.65 -1.96
C THR A 137 27.83 -23.47 -0.44
N GLY A 138 28.98 -23.77 0.20
CA GLY A 138 29.09 -23.92 1.65
C GLY A 138 28.63 -22.72 2.50
N GLY A 139 28.72 -21.48 2.00
CA GLY A 139 28.26 -20.29 2.73
C GLY A 139 26.85 -19.81 2.37
N TYR A 140 26.33 -20.26 1.23
CA TYR A 140 25.07 -19.69 0.69
C TYR A 140 23.84 -20.01 1.52
N THR A 141 23.74 -21.22 2.06
CA THR A 141 22.61 -21.62 2.92
C THR A 141 22.51 -20.73 4.15
N THR A 142 23.64 -20.51 4.83
CA THR A 142 23.68 -19.66 6.04
C THR A 142 23.33 -18.20 5.71
N ASN A 143 23.92 -17.65 4.65
CA ASN A 143 23.66 -16.29 4.24
C ASN A 143 22.18 -16.07 3.86
N LEU A 144 21.59 -17.03 3.14
CA LEU A 144 20.19 -16.99 2.78
C LEU A 144 19.27 -17.10 4.00
N GLN A 145 19.60 -17.96 4.96
CA GLN A 145 18.85 -18.08 6.22
C GLN A 145 18.89 -16.78 7.03
N VAL A 146 20.05 -16.14 7.15
CA VAL A 146 20.19 -14.85 7.84
C VAL A 146 19.37 -13.79 7.15
N ALA A 147 19.48 -13.65 5.82
CA ALA A 147 18.75 -12.64 5.08
C ALA A 147 17.22 -12.84 5.16
N LEU A 148 16.75 -14.08 5.14
CA LEU A 148 15.32 -14.38 5.32
C LEU A 148 14.84 -14.13 6.75
N ALA A 149 15.67 -14.41 7.77
CA ALA A 149 15.33 -14.09 9.16
C ALA A 149 15.22 -12.58 9.41
N GLU A 150 16.15 -11.79 8.85
CA GLU A 150 16.06 -10.32 8.89
C GLU A 150 14.81 -9.81 8.18
N LEU A 151 14.48 -10.38 7.01
CA LEU A 151 13.25 -10.03 6.30
C LEU A 151 12.01 -10.39 7.12
N GLN A 152 11.98 -11.54 7.79
CA GLN A 152 10.89 -11.98 8.65
C GLN A 152 10.62 -10.99 9.79
N GLU A 153 11.69 -10.46 10.41
CA GLU A 153 11.56 -9.45 11.45
C GLU A 153 10.90 -8.16 10.91
N ILE A 154 11.31 -7.70 9.73
CA ILE A 154 10.72 -6.54 9.07
C ILE A 154 9.24 -6.80 8.78
N VAL A 155 8.93 -7.95 8.20
CA VAL A 155 7.58 -8.33 7.79
C VAL A 155 6.63 -8.46 8.99
N ASN A 156 7.11 -8.99 10.11
CA ASN A 156 6.34 -9.10 11.35
C ASN A 156 6.02 -7.73 11.98
N ASN A 157 6.82 -6.71 11.68
CA ASN A 157 6.62 -5.34 12.15
C ASN A 157 5.78 -4.47 11.20
N LEU A 158 5.31 -5.04 10.08
CA LEU A 158 4.39 -4.36 9.16
C LEU A 158 2.96 -4.35 9.77
N ASN A 159 2.56 -3.23 10.35
CA ASN A 159 1.21 -3.00 10.89
C ASN A 159 0.44 -1.93 10.09
#